data_9d58f4e9952cc850c1f079b0629f6e14
#
_entry.id   9d58f4e9952cc850c1f079b0629f6e14
#
_cell.length_a   1.000
_cell.length_b   1.000
_cell.length_c   1.000
_cell.angle_alpha   90.00
_cell.angle_beta   90.00
_cell.angle_gamma   90.00
#
_symmetry.space_group_name_H-M   'P 1'
#
loop_
_entity.id
_entity.type
_entity.pdbx_description
1 polymer ?
#
loop_
_entity_poly.entity_id
_entity_poly.type
_entity_poly.pdbx_seq_one_letter_code
_entity_poly.pdbx_strand_id
1 'polypeptide(L)' 'MKKRPLRDYNGDILNPGDLVWLSDYRPRELAIVLGESHRENVLVRPVKGGYDFTVSDMDCEKVKKDEKKL' A
#
# COMPACT_ATOMS: atom_id res chain seq x y z
N MET A 1 6.32 -15.16 18.25
CA MET A 1 6.14 -15.44 16.89
C MET A 1 6.45 -14.31 15.97
N LYS A 2 7.16 -14.56 14.90
CA LYS A 2 7.54 -13.52 14.04
C LYS A 2 6.55 -13.30 12.96
N LYS A 3 6.28 -12.07 12.61
CA LYS A 3 5.41 -11.74 11.54
C LYS A 3 6.23 -11.41 10.34
N ARG A 4 5.78 -11.83 9.18
CA ARG A 4 6.45 -11.46 7.97
C ARG A 4 6.05 -10.06 7.60
N PRO A 5 6.97 -9.24 7.10
CA PRO A 5 6.59 -7.91 6.68
C PRO A 5 5.67 -7.98 5.47
N LEU A 6 4.80 -7.00 5.35
CA LEU A 6 3.94 -6.89 4.20
C LEU A 6 4.76 -6.44 3.01
N ARG A 7 4.46 -7.00 1.85
CA ARG A 7 5.16 -6.62 0.63
C ARG A 7 4.14 -6.36 -0.46
N ASP A 8 4.45 -5.40 -1.32
CA ASP A 8 3.57 -5.13 -2.43
C ASP A 8 3.80 -6.20 -3.51
N TYR A 9 3.13 -6.06 -4.64
CA TYR A 9 3.21 -7.10 -5.63
C TYR A 9 4.59 -7.15 -6.31
N ASN A 10 5.40 -6.12 -6.13
CA ASN A 10 6.76 -6.12 -6.63
C ASN A 10 7.74 -6.67 -5.62
N GLY A 11 7.29 -7.00 -4.42
CA GLY A 11 8.16 -7.49 -3.39
C GLY A 11 8.76 -6.44 -2.49
N ASP A 12 8.36 -5.19 -2.64
CA ASP A 12 8.87 -4.11 -1.78
C ASP A 12 8.16 -4.13 -0.44
N ILE A 13 8.91 -3.92 0.62
CA ILE A 13 8.34 -3.92 1.95
C ILE A 13 7.50 -2.68 2.16
N LEU A 14 6.31 -2.87 2.71
CA LEU A 14 5.38 -1.79 2.98
C LEU A 14 5.40 -1.46 4.46
N ASN A 15 5.69 -0.22 4.78
CA ASN A 15 5.69 0.26 6.16
C ASN A 15 4.61 1.30 6.34
N PRO A 16 4.13 1.49 7.58
CA PRO A 16 3.14 2.54 7.81
C PRO A 16 3.68 3.88 7.35
N GLY A 17 2.86 4.63 6.66
CA GLY A 17 3.24 5.91 6.13
C GLY A 17 3.68 5.87 4.68
N ASP A 18 3.87 4.68 4.12
CA ASP A 18 4.28 4.57 2.75
C ASP A 18 3.12 4.88 1.81
N LEU A 19 3.43 5.46 0.67
CA LEU A 19 2.41 5.70 -0.34
C LEU A 19 2.39 4.52 -1.29
N VAL A 20 1.19 4.13 -1.68
CA VAL A 20 1.02 3.04 -2.63
C VAL A 20 -0.06 3.39 -3.63
N TRP A 21 0.08 2.81 -4.81
CA TRP A 21 -0.99 2.85 -5.80
C TRP A 21 -1.84 1.60 -5.60
N LEU A 22 -3.14 1.78 -5.71
CA LEU A 22 -4.08 0.67 -5.59
C LEU A 22 -4.45 0.22 -6.99
N SER A 23 -3.87 -0.87 -7.43
CA SER A 23 -4.01 -1.27 -8.82
C SER A 23 -5.38 -1.81 -9.15
N ASP A 24 -6.16 -2.14 -8.11
CA ASP A 24 -7.49 -2.67 -8.33
C ASP A 24 -8.50 -1.60 -8.71
N TYR A 25 -8.13 -0.35 -8.67
CA TYR A 25 -9.03 0.75 -8.90
C TYR A 25 -8.79 1.39 -10.25
N ARG A 26 -9.83 1.95 -10.79
CA ARG A 26 -9.72 2.64 -12.07
C ARG A 26 -10.45 3.95 -12.02
N PRO A 27 -9.78 5.06 -12.10
CA PRO A 27 -8.32 5.13 -12.26
C PRO A 27 -7.61 4.73 -10.98
N ARG A 28 -6.32 4.53 -11.07
CA ARG A 28 -5.54 4.13 -9.92
C ARG A 28 -5.67 5.17 -8.83
N GLU A 29 -5.73 4.69 -7.61
CA GLU A 29 -5.85 5.56 -6.47
C GLU A 29 -4.58 5.54 -5.67
N LEU A 30 -4.23 6.69 -5.13
CA LEU A 30 -3.07 6.79 -4.26
C LEU A 30 -3.54 6.69 -2.82
N ALA A 31 -2.87 5.91 -2.02
CA ALA A 31 -3.26 5.71 -0.63
C ALA A 31 -2.04 5.62 0.26
N ILE A 32 -2.26 5.83 1.55
CA ILE A 32 -1.20 5.73 2.54
C ILE A 32 -1.40 4.45 3.31
N VAL A 33 -0.33 3.69 3.47
CA VAL A 33 -0.36 2.47 4.24
C VAL A 33 -0.44 2.84 5.71
N LEU A 34 -1.44 2.30 6.40
CA LEU A 34 -1.57 2.52 7.83
C LEU A 34 -1.00 1.36 8.63
N GLY A 35 -1.01 0.18 8.05
CA GLY A 35 -0.47 -0.97 8.74
C GLY A 35 -1.03 -2.25 8.19
N GLU A 36 -0.82 -3.30 8.94
CA GLU A 36 -1.30 -4.61 8.55
C GLU A 36 -2.72 -4.80 9.04
N SER A 37 -3.55 -5.39 8.22
CA SER A 37 -4.88 -5.76 8.65
C SER A 37 -4.90 -7.26 8.88
N HIS A 38 -5.98 -7.95 8.53
CA HIS A 38 -6.08 -9.36 8.72
C HIS A 38 -5.29 -10.11 7.67
N ARG A 39 -4.58 -11.08 8.11
CA ARG A 39 -3.80 -11.96 7.25
C ARG A 39 -2.83 -11.12 6.44
N GLU A 40 -2.89 -11.14 5.20
CA GLU A 40 -1.95 -10.39 4.40
C GLU A 40 -2.58 -9.17 3.78
N ASN A 41 -3.62 -8.67 4.40
CA ASN A 41 -4.25 -7.46 3.90
C ASN A 41 -3.59 -6.23 4.48
N VAL A 42 -3.69 -5.14 3.75
CA VAL A 42 -3.08 -3.88 4.12
C VAL A 42 -4.19 -2.89 4.41
N LEU A 43 -4.09 -2.21 5.55
CA LEU A 43 -5.04 -1.16 5.88
C LEU A 43 -4.50 0.12 5.27
N VAL A 44 -5.31 0.79 4.49
CA VAL A 44 -4.88 1.99 3.77
C VAL A 44 -5.90 3.10 3.92
N ARG A 45 -5.43 4.31 3.70
CA ARG A 45 -6.28 5.50 3.70
C ARG A 45 -6.08 6.23 2.40
N PRO A 46 -7.15 6.51 1.63
CA PRO A 46 -6.99 7.21 0.38
C PRO A 46 -6.42 8.61 0.60
N VAL A 47 -5.49 9.01 -0.22
CA VAL A 47 -4.90 10.33 -0.08
C VAL A 47 -5.93 11.42 -0.31
N LYS A 48 -6.85 11.19 -1.24
CA LYS A 48 -7.85 12.18 -1.51
C LYS A 48 -8.93 12.27 -0.44
N GLY A 49 -8.91 11.38 0.51
CA GLY A 49 -9.89 11.43 1.59
C GLY A 49 -10.84 10.26 1.52
N GLY A 50 -11.63 10.11 2.56
CA GLY A 50 -12.56 9.01 2.63
C GLY A 50 -12.24 8.13 3.81
N TYR A 51 -12.82 6.94 3.80
CA TYR A 51 -12.65 6.02 4.91
C TYR A 51 -11.50 5.08 4.67
N ASP A 52 -10.89 4.66 5.76
CA ASP A 52 -9.85 3.63 5.70
C ASP A 52 -10.49 2.32 5.26
N PHE A 53 -9.74 1.54 4.51
CA PHE A 53 -10.24 0.23 4.12
C PHE A 53 -9.05 -0.69 3.89
N THR A 54 -9.33 -1.97 3.73
CA THR A 54 -8.27 -2.95 3.55
C THR A 54 -8.22 -3.41 2.11
N VAL A 55 -7.03 -3.70 1.64
CA VAL A 55 -6.82 -4.24 0.31
C VAL A 55 -5.82 -5.38 0.42
N SER A 56 -5.79 -6.21 -0.58
CA SER A 56 -4.79 -7.26 -0.63
C SER A 56 -3.42 -6.64 -0.88
N ASP A 57 -2.40 -7.22 -0.29
CA ASP A 57 -1.05 -6.74 -0.53
C ASP A 57 -0.67 -6.87 -2.00
N MET A 58 -1.27 -7.81 -2.70
CA MET A 58 -0.99 -7.97 -4.12
C MET A 58 -1.59 -6.86 -4.95
N ASP A 59 -2.48 -6.07 -4.39
CA ASP A 59 -3.08 -4.96 -5.10
C ASP A 59 -2.37 -3.65 -4.84
N CYS A 60 -1.28 -3.67 -4.12
CA CYS A 60 -0.54 -2.47 -3.78
C CYS A 60 0.73 -2.37 -4.58
N GLU A 61 1.10 -1.18 -4.95
CA GLU A 61 2.37 -0.93 -5.61
C GLU A 61 3.01 0.26 -4.93
N LYS A 62 4.12 0.04 -4.26
CA LYS A 62 4.77 1.10 -3.51
C LYS A 62 5.28 2.19 -4.44
N VAL A 63 5.00 3.44 -4.07
CA VAL A 63 5.47 4.58 -4.83
C VAL A 63 6.91 4.82 -4.46
N LYS A 64 7.78 4.90 -5.46
CA LYS A 64 9.19 5.11 -5.21
C LYS A 64 9.51 6.56 -5.47
N LYS A 65 10.10 7.19 -4.44
CA LYS A 65 10.33 8.58 -4.51
C LYS A 65 11.45 8.98 -5.39
N ASP A 66 12.46 8.22 -5.45
CA ASP A 66 13.66 8.63 -6.10
C ASP A 66 13.64 8.38 -7.57
N GLU A 67 12.52 8.05 -8.09
CA GLU A 67 12.51 7.87 -9.42
C GLU A 67 12.53 9.05 -10.20
N LYS A 68 12.46 9.91 -9.84
CA LYS A 68 12.50 11.02 -10.47
C LYS A 68 13.65 11.54 -10.91
N LYS A 69 14.18 11.46 -10.83
CA LYS A 69 15.10 11.94 -11.00
C LYS A 69 15.36 12.32 -11.86
N LEU A 70 15.41 12.67 -12.13
CA LEU A 70 15.74 12.93 -12.89
C LEU A 70 15.86 13.29 -13.25
#